data_bad98bb35492e347c96ce0651ae3ffe2
#
_entry.id   bad98bb35492e347c96ce0651ae3ffe2
#
_cell.length_a   1.000
_cell.length_b   1.000
_cell.length_c   1.000
_cell.angle_alpha   90.00
_cell.angle_beta   90.00
_cell.angle_gamma   90.00
#
_symmetry.space_group_name_H-M   'P 1'
#
loop_
_entity.id
_entity.type
_entity.pdbx_description
1 polymer ?
#
loop_
_entity_poly.entity_id
_entity_poly.type
_entity_poly.pdbx_seq_one_letter_code
_entity_poly.pdbx_strand_id
1 'polypeptide(L)'
;MLNGISVWFDAVGDNIAALEIKPFTGSEIKEIPKDKYVITELNEELIQFSDFGFKLSVIQELMYNKALLQPKFDLFEFVIWYAKRDIDLEKEGYEPIPEVTQYFKDVPIPKKYAAEITEIYQDGGNAIYRQLLRFGEGWEDYWDMETGEDAKQFPNLKKVTLCYAKEHVSDELNSMGINTEWL
;
A
#
# COMPACT_ATOMS: atom_id res chain seq x y z
N MET A 1 22.28 14.58 18.24
CA MET A 1 22.58 13.17 17.93
C MET A 1 21.57 12.33 18.71
N LEU A 2 20.56 11.78 18.03
CA LEU A 2 19.62 10.85 18.63
C LEU A 2 20.30 9.47 18.66
N ASN A 3 20.70 9.01 19.84
CA ASN A 3 21.14 7.65 20.03
C ASN A 3 19.91 6.74 19.93
N GLY A 4 19.68 6.15 18.77
CA GLY A 4 18.63 5.16 18.58
C GLY A 4 18.89 3.93 19.46
N ILE A 5 17.82 3.34 19.96
CA ILE A 5 17.85 2.08 20.72
C ILE A 5 17.11 1.02 19.91
N SER A 6 17.79 -0.08 19.61
CA SER A 6 17.14 -1.26 19.03
C SER A 6 16.74 -2.23 20.14
N VAL A 7 15.50 -2.70 20.10
CA VAL A 7 14.96 -3.65 21.05
C VAL A 7 14.68 -4.96 20.32
N TRP A 8 15.28 -6.05 20.79
CA TRP A 8 15.10 -7.39 20.23
C TRP A 8 14.36 -8.26 21.24
N PHE A 9 13.47 -9.10 20.75
CA PHE A 9 12.72 -10.05 21.58
C PHE A 9 12.98 -11.46 21.10
N ASP A 10 13.32 -12.33 22.03
CA ASP A 10 13.24 -13.77 21.81
C ASP A 10 11.98 -14.28 22.51
N ALA A 11 11.07 -14.89 21.76
CA ALA A 11 9.84 -15.46 22.26
C ALA A 11 9.93 -16.99 22.22
N VAL A 12 9.57 -17.63 23.33
CA VAL A 12 9.38 -19.08 23.41
C VAL A 12 7.94 -19.34 23.85
N GLY A 13 7.10 -19.77 22.90
CA GLY A 13 5.66 -19.87 23.11
C GLY A 13 5.04 -18.49 23.33
N ASP A 14 4.18 -18.35 24.34
CA ASP A 14 3.48 -17.09 24.67
C ASP A 14 4.29 -16.18 25.63
N ASN A 15 5.55 -16.53 25.92
CA ASN A 15 6.37 -15.80 26.87
C ASN A 15 7.58 -15.15 26.17
N ILE A 16 7.93 -13.93 26.59
CA ILE A 16 9.20 -13.30 26.21
C ILE A 16 10.30 -13.96 27.03
N ALA A 17 11.17 -14.73 26.37
CA ALA A 17 12.28 -15.44 27.03
C ALA A 17 13.47 -14.52 27.32
N ALA A 18 13.69 -13.52 26.48
CA ALA A 18 14.74 -12.51 26.66
C ALA A 18 14.36 -11.17 26.04
N LEU A 19 14.81 -10.10 26.66
CA LEU A 19 14.76 -8.74 26.13
C LEU A 19 16.17 -8.20 26.09
N GLU A 20 16.72 -7.95 24.93
CA GLU A 20 18.03 -7.37 24.77
C GLU A 20 17.91 -5.95 24.19
N ILE A 21 18.44 -4.98 24.93
CA ILE A 21 18.49 -3.59 24.49
C ILE A 21 19.94 -3.30 24.10
N LYS A 22 20.16 -3.10 22.80
CA LYS A 22 21.49 -2.72 22.27
C LYS A 22 21.49 -1.25 21.82
N PRO A 23 22.60 -0.53 22.04
CA PRO A 23 22.75 0.78 21.41
C PRO A 23 22.70 0.59 19.87
N PHE A 24 21.90 1.40 19.19
CA PHE A 24 21.89 1.44 17.73
C PHE A 24 23.25 1.98 17.27
N THR A 25 24.13 1.09 16.84
CA THR A 25 25.37 1.49 16.17
C THR A 25 25.01 1.79 14.73
N GLY A 26 24.90 3.06 14.36
CA GLY A 26 24.41 3.57 13.06
C GLY A 26 25.11 3.11 11.80
N SER A 27 25.63 1.87 11.78
CA SER A 27 26.36 1.29 10.64
C SER A 27 25.47 0.66 9.56
N GLU A 28 24.12 0.72 9.71
CA GLU A 28 23.17 0.16 8.73
C GLU A 28 22.08 1.12 8.28
N ILE A 29 22.27 2.42 8.37
CA ILE A 29 21.40 3.34 7.62
C ILE A 29 21.80 3.16 6.15
N LYS A 30 21.15 2.25 5.44
CA LYS A 30 21.25 2.18 3.99
C LYS A 30 20.83 3.54 3.45
N GLU A 31 21.76 4.21 2.76
CA GLU A 31 21.44 5.48 2.12
C GLU A 31 20.29 5.25 1.14
N ILE A 32 19.18 5.98 1.34
CA ILE A 32 18.04 5.85 0.44
C ILE A 32 18.42 6.47 -0.90
N PRO A 33 18.33 5.74 -2.02
CA PRO A 33 18.62 6.30 -3.33
C PRO A 33 17.76 7.55 -3.59
N LYS A 34 18.37 8.62 -4.09
CA LYS A 34 17.70 9.91 -4.32
C LYS A 34 16.55 9.83 -5.32
N ASP A 35 16.57 8.85 -6.19
CA ASP A 35 15.57 8.59 -7.22
C ASP A 35 14.56 7.51 -6.86
N LYS A 36 14.65 6.90 -5.66
CA LYS A 36 13.83 5.75 -5.28
C LYS A 36 12.32 5.98 -5.43
N TYR A 37 11.83 7.13 -5.01
CA TYR A 37 10.40 7.49 -5.09
C TYR A 37 10.12 8.54 -6.15
N VAL A 38 11.05 8.77 -7.07
CA VAL A 38 10.80 9.64 -8.22
C VAL A 38 9.94 8.89 -9.23
N ILE A 39 8.76 9.42 -9.49
CA ILE A 39 7.89 8.89 -10.54
C ILE A 39 8.41 9.40 -11.88
N THR A 40 8.74 8.47 -12.77
CA THR A 40 9.19 8.75 -14.13
C THR A 40 8.17 8.27 -15.14
N GLU A 41 8.07 8.96 -16.27
CA GLU A 41 7.27 8.49 -17.40
C GLU A 41 7.81 7.15 -17.91
N LEU A 42 6.91 6.20 -18.11
CA LEU A 42 7.25 4.90 -18.69
C LEU A 42 6.89 4.92 -20.17
N ASN A 43 7.79 4.41 -21.02
CA ASN A 43 7.55 4.29 -22.45
C ASN A 43 6.85 2.94 -22.77
N GLU A 44 5.76 2.67 -22.06
CA GLU A 44 4.93 1.48 -22.26
C GLU A 44 3.46 1.79 -21.95
N GLU A 45 2.55 0.93 -22.40
CA GLU A 45 1.13 1.11 -22.15
C GLU A 45 0.80 0.95 -20.66
N LEU A 46 0.02 1.90 -20.10
CA LEU A 46 -0.34 1.94 -18.69
C LEU A 46 -1.82 1.60 -18.49
N ILE A 47 -2.14 0.99 -17.36
CA ILE A 47 -3.50 0.84 -16.88
C ILE A 47 -3.99 2.24 -16.44
N GLN A 48 -5.17 2.63 -16.93
CA GLN A 48 -5.82 3.88 -16.53
C GLN A 48 -6.88 3.56 -15.47
N PHE A 49 -6.78 4.20 -14.33
CA PHE A 49 -7.73 4.01 -13.25
C PHE A 49 -8.69 5.19 -13.16
N SER A 50 -9.97 4.87 -13.03
CA SER A 50 -11.03 5.84 -12.71
C SER A 50 -11.33 5.85 -11.20
N ASP A 51 -10.99 4.77 -10.49
CA ASP A 51 -11.25 4.58 -9.08
C ASP A 51 -9.94 4.43 -8.29
N PHE A 52 -9.77 5.26 -7.25
CA PHE A 52 -8.54 5.25 -6.47
C PHE A 52 -8.48 4.04 -5.51
N GLY A 53 -9.61 3.64 -4.92
CA GLY A 53 -9.68 2.48 -4.04
C GLY A 53 -9.35 1.19 -4.80
N PHE A 54 -9.87 1.07 -6.04
CA PHE A 54 -9.52 -0.04 -6.93
C PHE A 54 -8.03 -0.01 -7.28
N LYS A 55 -7.46 1.16 -7.61
CA LYS A 55 -6.03 1.31 -7.87
C LYS A 55 -5.19 0.87 -6.68
N LEU A 56 -5.55 1.26 -5.46
CA LEU A 56 -4.84 0.86 -4.25
C LEU A 56 -4.86 -0.66 -4.05
N SER A 57 -5.99 -1.31 -4.30
CA SER A 57 -6.10 -2.76 -4.20
C SER A 57 -5.20 -3.47 -5.22
N VAL A 58 -5.09 -2.95 -6.44
CA VAL A 58 -4.14 -3.45 -7.46
C VAL A 58 -2.70 -3.22 -7.02
N ILE A 59 -2.37 -2.07 -6.43
CA ILE A 59 -1.04 -1.79 -5.90
C ILE A 59 -0.71 -2.76 -4.75
N GLN A 60 -1.66 -3.05 -3.87
CA GLN A 60 -1.47 -4.05 -2.80
C GLN A 60 -1.00 -5.38 -3.41
N GLU A 61 -1.70 -5.88 -4.43
CA GLU A 61 -1.36 -7.14 -5.06
C GLU A 61 -0.01 -7.11 -5.77
N LEU A 62 0.25 -6.07 -6.57
CA LEU A 62 1.46 -6.00 -7.39
C LEU A 62 2.71 -5.64 -6.59
N MET A 63 2.61 -4.71 -5.63
CA MET A 63 3.75 -4.18 -4.90
C MET A 63 4.07 -5.01 -3.65
N TYR A 64 3.05 -5.35 -2.85
CA TYR A 64 3.26 -5.96 -1.54
C TYR A 64 3.15 -7.48 -1.55
N ASN A 65 2.20 -8.03 -2.33
CA ASN A 65 1.98 -9.48 -2.34
C ASN A 65 2.88 -10.17 -3.36
N LYS A 66 3.02 -9.63 -4.58
CA LYS A 66 3.75 -10.26 -5.69
C LYS A 66 5.14 -9.65 -5.95
N ALA A 67 5.46 -8.51 -5.38
CA ALA A 67 6.73 -7.78 -5.58
C ALA A 67 7.05 -7.46 -7.05
N LEU A 68 6.04 -7.33 -7.91
CA LEU A 68 6.16 -7.03 -9.33
C LEU A 68 6.28 -5.51 -9.60
N LEU A 69 5.66 -4.70 -8.77
CA LEU A 69 5.71 -3.24 -8.86
C LEU A 69 6.79 -2.71 -7.90
N GLN A 70 7.81 -2.06 -8.46
CA GLN A 70 8.94 -1.53 -7.71
C GLN A 70 9.11 -0.03 -7.97
N PRO A 71 9.71 0.72 -7.03
CA PRO A 71 10.19 0.25 -5.72
C PRO A 71 9.04 -0.05 -4.76
N LYS A 72 9.24 -1.00 -3.85
CA LYS A 72 8.29 -1.20 -2.74
C LYS A 72 8.27 0.09 -1.91
N PHE A 73 7.08 0.66 -1.71
CA PHE A 73 6.90 1.85 -0.91
C PHE A 73 6.96 1.53 0.58
N ASP A 74 7.66 2.36 1.32
CA ASP A 74 7.75 2.36 2.78
C ASP A 74 7.57 3.78 3.30
N LEU A 75 6.55 4.00 4.13
CA LEU A 75 6.19 5.31 4.65
C LEU A 75 7.32 5.99 5.43
N PHE A 76 8.00 5.22 6.31
CA PHE A 76 9.07 5.79 7.14
C PHE A 76 10.27 6.19 6.30
N GLU A 77 10.59 5.37 5.29
CA GLU A 77 11.65 5.66 4.36
C GLU A 77 11.29 6.85 3.46
N PHE A 78 10.04 6.91 2.98
CA PHE A 78 9.54 8.01 2.17
C PHE A 78 9.62 9.35 2.89
N VAL A 79 9.25 9.40 4.16
CA VAL A 79 9.32 10.63 4.98
C VAL A 79 10.76 11.14 5.11
N ILE A 80 11.73 10.24 5.27
CA ILE A 80 13.16 10.59 5.31
C ILE A 80 13.64 11.07 3.93
N TRP A 81 13.16 10.42 2.85
CA TRP A 81 13.53 10.75 1.47
C TRP A 81 12.93 12.07 0.99
N TYR A 82 11.71 12.43 1.47
CA TYR A 82 10.97 13.58 0.98
C TYR A 82 11.53 14.88 1.50
N ALA A 83 12.21 15.64 0.61
CA ALA A 83 13.00 16.81 1.00
C ALA A 83 12.25 18.15 0.89
N LYS A 84 11.00 18.19 0.41
CA LYS A 84 10.28 19.45 0.18
C LYS A 84 9.72 20.06 1.46
N ARG A 85 9.43 19.22 2.46
CA ARG A 85 9.05 19.61 3.82
C ARG A 85 9.31 18.46 4.79
N ASP A 86 9.36 18.77 6.05
CA ASP A 86 9.32 17.73 7.09
C ASP A 86 7.89 17.21 7.26
N ILE A 87 7.73 15.89 7.30
CA ILE A 87 6.49 15.19 7.59
C ILE A 87 6.60 14.58 8.99
N ASP A 88 5.80 15.09 9.92
CA ASP A 88 5.77 14.60 11.29
C ASP A 88 4.69 13.52 11.45
N LEU A 89 5.10 12.26 11.34
CA LEU A 89 4.18 11.12 11.39
C LEU A 89 3.37 11.03 12.68
N GLU A 90 3.92 11.51 13.81
CA GLU A 90 3.22 11.50 15.10
C GLU A 90 2.07 12.51 15.15
N LYS A 91 2.16 13.57 14.37
CA LYS A 91 1.11 14.60 14.26
C LYS A 91 0.18 14.41 13.08
N GLU A 92 0.75 14.02 11.93
CA GLU A 92 0.04 13.97 10.66
C GLU A 92 -0.53 12.57 10.36
N GLY A 93 -0.04 11.52 11.03
CA GLY A 93 -0.39 10.14 10.72
C GLY A 93 -1.81 9.70 11.11
N TYR A 94 -2.64 10.61 11.64
CA TYR A 94 -4.07 10.39 11.92
C TYR A 94 -4.99 10.73 10.74
N GLU A 95 -4.43 11.30 9.69
CA GLU A 95 -5.10 11.60 8.43
C GLU A 95 -4.23 11.09 7.27
N PRO A 96 -4.81 10.81 6.08
CA PRO A 96 -4.02 10.43 4.92
C PRO A 96 -3.02 11.53 4.56
N ILE A 97 -1.73 11.18 4.54
CA ILE A 97 -0.65 12.13 4.23
C ILE A 97 -0.75 12.52 2.74
N PRO A 98 -0.93 13.81 2.41
CA PRO A 98 -1.21 14.24 1.04
C PRO A 98 -0.14 13.83 0.03
N GLU A 99 1.13 13.89 0.41
CA GLU A 99 2.26 13.54 -0.45
C GLU A 99 2.31 12.03 -0.74
N VAL A 100 1.95 11.21 0.24
CA VAL A 100 1.86 9.76 0.08
C VAL A 100 0.66 9.40 -0.80
N THR A 101 -0.48 10.03 -0.54
CA THR A 101 -1.69 9.87 -1.35
C THR A 101 -1.41 10.25 -2.81
N GLN A 102 -0.73 11.37 -3.04
CA GLN A 102 -0.36 11.82 -4.38
C GLN A 102 0.60 10.84 -5.05
N TYR A 103 1.60 10.32 -4.32
CA TYR A 103 2.50 9.29 -4.84
C TYR A 103 1.72 8.08 -5.38
N PHE A 104 0.76 7.54 -4.61
CA PHE A 104 -0.02 6.39 -5.06
C PHE A 104 -1.00 6.73 -6.19
N LYS A 105 -1.49 7.97 -6.27
CA LYS A 105 -2.27 8.43 -7.42
C LYS A 105 -1.43 8.47 -8.70
N ASP A 106 -0.17 8.88 -8.58
CA ASP A 106 0.70 9.13 -9.72
C ASP A 106 1.51 7.89 -10.15
N VAL A 107 1.76 6.92 -9.23
CA VAL A 107 2.56 5.74 -9.57
C VAL A 107 1.97 5.02 -10.79
N PRO A 108 2.76 4.87 -11.88
CA PRO A 108 2.29 4.24 -13.10
C PRO A 108 2.25 2.73 -12.95
N ILE A 109 1.20 2.10 -13.47
CA ILE A 109 1.05 0.65 -13.49
C ILE A 109 1.07 0.16 -14.92
N PRO A 110 2.15 -0.54 -15.35
CA PRO A 110 2.24 -1.09 -16.69
C PRO A 110 1.13 -2.11 -16.99
N LYS A 111 0.51 -1.99 -18.16
CA LYS A 111 -0.60 -2.85 -18.60
C LYS A 111 -0.23 -4.33 -18.67
N LYS A 112 1.05 -4.64 -18.86
CA LYS A 112 1.55 -6.04 -18.82
C LYS A 112 1.23 -6.76 -17.52
N TYR A 113 1.04 -6.02 -16.41
CA TYR A 113 0.68 -6.60 -15.12
C TYR A 113 -0.82 -6.86 -14.94
N ALA A 114 -1.67 -6.42 -15.87
CA ALA A 114 -3.11 -6.66 -15.75
C ALA A 114 -3.47 -8.16 -15.68
N ALA A 115 -2.73 -9.01 -16.41
CA ALA A 115 -2.95 -10.46 -16.41
C ALA A 115 -2.45 -11.14 -15.12
N GLU A 116 -1.64 -10.46 -14.32
CA GLU A 116 -1.12 -10.99 -13.06
C GLU A 116 -2.13 -10.90 -11.91
N ILE A 117 -3.16 -10.07 -12.06
CA ILE A 117 -4.20 -9.90 -11.04
C ILE A 117 -5.29 -10.95 -11.27
N THR A 118 -5.34 -11.94 -10.40
CA THR A 118 -6.32 -13.04 -10.42
C THR A 118 -7.34 -12.95 -9.30
N GLU A 119 -6.96 -12.29 -8.21
CA GLU A 119 -7.77 -12.05 -7.02
C GLU A 119 -7.37 -10.69 -6.41
N ILE A 120 -8.33 -10.02 -5.82
CA ILE A 120 -8.14 -8.85 -4.95
C ILE A 120 -8.72 -9.21 -3.59
N TYR A 121 -7.94 -8.94 -2.53
CA TYR A 121 -8.37 -9.17 -1.16
C TYR A 121 -8.19 -7.88 -0.36
N GLN A 122 -9.31 -7.18 -0.09
CA GLN A 122 -9.29 -6.03 0.79
C GLN A 122 -9.39 -6.49 2.25
N ASP A 123 -8.52 -5.95 3.08
CA ASP A 123 -8.44 -6.18 4.51
C ASP A 123 -7.82 -4.94 5.16
N GLY A 124 -8.38 -4.47 6.27
CA GLY A 124 -7.84 -3.32 7.01
C GLY A 124 -6.38 -3.48 7.44
N GLY A 125 -5.88 -4.73 7.49
CA GLY A 125 -4.49 -5.07 7.72
C GLY A 125 -3.57 -4.97 6.51
N ASN A 126 -4.08 -4.72 5.30
CA ASN A 126 -3.27 -4.61 4.09
C ASN A 126 -2.20 -3.52 4.22
N ALA A 127 -1.01 -3.83 3.71
CA ALA A 127 0.16 -2.97 3.84
C ALA A 127 -0.09 -1.58 3.25
N ILE A 128 -0.80 -1.50 2.11
CA ILE A 128 -1.06 -0.24 1.39
C ILE A 128 -1.78 0.79 2.26
N TYR A 129 -2.79 0.37 3.05
CA TYR A 129 -3.56 1.27 3.90
C TYR A 129 -2.72 1.87 5.03
N ARG A 130 -1.79 1.07 5.59
CA ARG A 130 -0.85 1.54 6.62
C ARG A 130 0.21 2.50 6.09
N GLN A 131 0.43 2.52 4.77
CA GLN A 131 1.29 3.52 4.14
C GLN A 131 0.57 4.86 4.01
N LEU A 132 -0.72 4.84 3.70
CA LEU A 132 -1.54 6.05 3.53
C LEU A 132 -1.88 6.70 4.86
N LEU A 133 -2.23 5.88 5.85
CA LEU A 133 -2.70 6.31 7.17
C LEU A 133 -1.96 5.54 8.26
N ARG A 134 -1.09 6.22 8.99
CA ARG A 134 -0.22 5.57 9.98
C ARG A 134 -0.99 5.01 11.18
N PHE A 135 -1.98 5.77 11.67
CA PHE A 135 -2.76 5.47 12.87
C PHE A 135 -4.23 5.27 12.55
N GLY A 136 -4.52 4.55 11.45
CA GLY A 136 -5.88 4.17 11.09
C GLY A 136 -6.50 3.17 12.07
N GLU A 137 -7.81 3.29 12.27
CA GLU A 137 -8.60 2.43 13.17
C GLU A 137 -9.34 1.31 12.41
N GLY A 138 -9.38 1.38 11.06
CA GLY A 138 -9.91 0.34 10.19
C GLY A 138 -11.34 0.57 9.69
N TRP A 139 -11.96 1.69 10.01
CA TRP A 139 -13.29 2.10 9.50
C TRP A 139 -13.29 3.36 8.65
N GLU A 140 -12.10 3.76 8.25
CA GLU A 140 -11.93 4.91 7.39
C GLU A 140 -12.46 4.59 5.98
N ASP A 141 -13.10 5.59 5.35
CA ASP A 141 -13.68 5.50 4.01
C ASP A 141 -12.89 6.27 2.93
N TYR A 142 -11.68 6.76 3.28
CA TYR A 142 -10.83 7.57 2.39
C TYR A 142 -10.49 6.91 1.05
N TRP A 143 -10.59 5.58 0.99
CA TRP A 143 -10.20 4.76 -0.16
C TRP A 143 -11.25 3.73 -0.54
N ASP A 144 -12.50 3.95 -0.13
CA ASP A 144 -13.60 3.11 -0.59
C ASP A 144 -13.65 3.06 -2.11
N MET A 145 -13.86 1.88 -2.66
CA MET A 145 -14.18 1.75 -4.07
C MET A 145 -15.54 2.35 -4.34
N GLU A 146 -15.58 3.34 -5.20
CA GLU A 146 -16.81 3.96 -5.69
C GLU A 146 -17.38 3.21 -6.91
N THR A 147 -16.53 2.48 -7.66
CA THR A 147 -16.96 1.67 -8.81
C THR A 147 -16.02 0.50 -9.09
N GLY A 148 -16.58 -0.59 -9.60
CA GLY A 148 -15.85 -1.77 -10.08
C GLY A 148 -15.46 -1.71 -11.56
N GLU A 149 -15.73 -0.60 -12.27
CA GLU A 149 -15.53 -0.50 -13.73
C GLU A 149 -14.09 -0.76 -14.18
N ASP A 150 -13.10 -0.40 -13.37
CA ASP A 150 -11.69 -0.64 -13.66
C ASP A 150 -11.34 -2.13 -13.78
N ALA A 151 -12.16 -3.04 -13.19
CA ALA A 151 -11.99 -4.48 -13.27
C ALA A 151 -12.00 -5.03 -14.71
N LYS A 152 -12.64 -4.32 -15.66
CA LYS A 152 -12.66 -4.68 -17.08
C LYS A 152 -11.28 -4.74 -17.71
N GLN A 153 -10.29 -4.09 -17.11
CA GLN A 153 -8.91 -4.07 -17.59
C GLN A 153 -8.10 -5.30 -17.16
N PHE A 154 -8.64 -6.15 -16.26
CA PHE A 154 -7.96 -7.27 -15.63
C PHE A 154 -8.55 -8.62 -16.09
N PRO A 155 -8.04 -9.19 -17.20
CA PRO A 155 -8.67 -10.34 -17.88
C PRO A 155 -8.70 -11.61 -17.04
N ASN A 156 -7.83 -11.71 -16.03
CA ASN A 156 -7.71 -12.90 -15.19
C ASN A 156 -8.33 -12.72 -13.79
N LEU A 157 -8.89 -11.54 -13.49
CA LEU A 157 -9.52 -11.30 -12.19
C LEU A 157 -10.80 -12.15 -12.07
N LYS A 158 -10.87 -13.00 -11.04
CA LYS A 158 -11.97 -13.96 -10.82
C LYS A 158 -12.66 -13.75 -9.48
N LYS A 159 -11.98 -13.17 -8.51
CA LYS A 159 -12.50 -13.01 -7.16
C LYS A 159 -12.09 -11.69 -6.57
N VAL A 160 -13.01 -11.05 -5.84
CA VAL A 160 -12.74 -9.84 -5.05
C VAL A 160 -13.38 -9.99 -3.68
N THR A 161 -12.57 -9.93 -2.63
CA THR A 161 -13.05 -9.78 -1.26
C THR A 161 -13.09 -8.29 -0.94
N LEU A 162 -14.27 -7.78 -0.62
CA LEU A 162 -14.55 -6.37 -0.37
C LEU A 162 -14.56 -6.08 1.13
N CYS A 163 -13.94 -4.98 1.53
CA CYS A 163 -13.98 -4.40 2.87
C CYS A 163 -14.24 -2.89 2.77
N TYR A 164 -13.55 -2.25 1.84
CA TYR A 164 -13.63 -0.81 1.57
C TYR A 164 -14.24 -0.57 0.18
N ALA A 165 -15.57 -0.62 0.10
CA ALA A 165 -16.30 -0.40 -1.14
C ALA A 165 -17.74 0.00 -0.85
N LYS A 166 -18.38 0.71 -1.81
CA LYS A 166 -19.81 0.94 -1.79
C LYS A 166 -20.56 -0.35 -2.15
N GLU A 167 -21.76 -0.54 -1.60
CA GLU A 167 -22.54 -1.79 -1.77
C GLU A 167 -22.73 -2.20 -3.23
N HIS A 168 -23.00 -1.23 -4.12
CA HIS A 168 -23.24 -1.49 -5.54
C HIS A 168 -22.02 -2.02 -6.31
N VAL A 169 -20.81 -1.82 -5.79
CA VAL A 169 -19.56 -2.33 -6.42
C VAL A 169 -19.58 -3.85 -6.52
N SER A 170 -20.14 -4.51 -5.52
CA SER A 170 -20.32 -5.99 -5.56
C SER A 170 -21.18 -6.42 -6.75
N ASP A 171 -22.31 -5.73 -6.97
CA ASP A 171 -23.21 -6.05 -8.10
C ASP A 171 -22.55 -5.77 -9.45
N GLU A 172 -21.79 -4.66 -9.56
CA GLU A 172 -21.03 -4.34 -10.77
C GLU A 172 -20.02 -5.44 -11.10
N LEU A 173 -19.20 -5.85 -10.14
CA LEU A 173 -18.20 -6.91 -10.32
C LEU A 173 -18.83 -8.26 -10.66
N ASN A 174 -19.89 -8.64 -9.95
CA ASN A 174 -20.63 -9.87 -10.24
C ASN A 174 -21.24 -9.87 -11.65
N SER A 175 -21.71 -8.72 -12.14
CA SER A 175 -22.22 -8.58 -13.51
C SER A 175 -21.16 -8.84 -14.59
N MET A 176 -19.87 -8.64 -14.25
CA MET A 176 -18.72 -8.92 -15.10
C MET A 176 -18.23 -10.38 -14.97
N GLY A 177 -18.89 -11.21 -14.14
CA GLY A 177 -18.50 -12.59 -13.89
C GLY A 177 -17.36 -12.75 -12.89
N ILE A 178 -17.11 -11.72 -12.08
CA ILE A 178 -16.12 -11.71 -10.99
C ILE A 178 -16.88 -12.04 -9.71
N ASN A 179 -16.46 -13.10 -9.02
CA ASN A 179 -17.10 -13.51 -7.76
C ASN A 179 -16.72 -12.55 -6.64
N THR A 180 -17.71 -12.02 -5.91
CA THR A 180 -17.48 -11.12 -4.79
C THR A 180 -17.92 -11.73 -3.47
N GLU A 181 -17.21 -11.38 -2.41
CA GLU A 181 -17.61 -11.64 -1.02
C GLU A 181 -17.23 -10.44 -0.16
N TRP A 182 -17.97 -10.22 0.91
CA TRP A 182 -17.64 -9.21 1.92
C TRP A 182 -16.84 -9.85 3.06
N LEU A 183 -15.84 -9.10 3.57
CA LEU A 183 -15.03 -9.51 4.71
C LEU A 183 -15.85 -9.45 6.00
#